data_9ba07680cf43af699d6b99e9f878766c
#
_entry.id   9ba07680cf43af699d6b99e9f878766c
#
_cell.length_a   1.000
_cell.length_b   1.000
_cell.length_c   1.000
_cell.angle_alpha   90.00
_cell.angle_beta   90.00
_cell.angle_gamma   90.00
#
_symmetry.space_group_name_H-M   'P 1'
#
loop_
_entity.id
_entity.type
_entity.pdbx_description
1 polymer ?
#
loop_
_entity_poly.entity_id
_entity_poly.type
_entity_poly.pdbx_seq_one_letter_code
_entity_poly.pdbx_strand_id
1 'polypeptide(L)'
;LKKDEIFDESLSEKSKDIQERVIKAREIQKQRFNSNTLNRDMNKKQLNKYCKIDKESQEIMKAAIDNLKLSVRMFDKILKISRTIADLDGQENIKKEHLLEALNYRKKQ
;
A
#
# COMPACT_ATOMS: atom_id res chain seq x y z
N LEU A 1 7.38 22.58 -29.02
CA LEU A 1 6.96 22.65 -28.46
C LEU A 1 7.12 22.13 -27.79
N LYS A 2 7.02 21.34 -28.04
CA LYS A 2 6.99 21.97 -26.80
C LYS A 2 6.98 20.96 -25.74
N LYS A 3 8.11 20.89 -25.06
CA LYS A 3 8.33 19.91 -24.01
C LYS A 3 7.27 20.02 -22.91
N ASP A 4 6.86 21.25 -22.62
CA ASP A 4 5.86 21.49 -21.57
C ASP A 4 4.49 20.90 -21.90
N GLU A 5 4.06 21.06 -23.17
CA GLU A 5 2.78 20.54 -23.62
C GLU A 5 2.77 19.00 -23.60
N ILE A 6 3.85 18.38 -24.08
CA ILE A 6 3.99 16.93 -24.07
C ILE A 6 4.01 16.39 -22.64
N PHE A 7 4.73 17.08 -21.79
CA PHE A 7 4.84 16.71 -20.38
C PHE A 7 3.48 16.82 -19.66
N ASP A 8 2.75 17.89 -19.93
CA ASP A 8 1.42 18.10 -19.34
C ASP A 8 0.42 17.05 -19.76
N GLU A 9 0.43 16.65 -21.05
CA GLU A 9 -0.42 15.58 -21.54
C GLU A 9 -0.11 14.27 -20.84
N SER A 10 1.17 13.94 -20.74
CA SER A 10 1.61 12.71 -20.08
C SER A 10 1.19 12.66 -18.61
N LEU A 11 1.34 13.79 -17.92
CA LEU A 11 0.91 13.91 -16.52
C LEU A 11 -0.60 13.77 -16.38
N SER A 12 -1.35 14.37 -17.32
CA SER A 12 -2.81 14.30 -17.29
C SER A 12 -3.31 12.86 -17.44
N GLU A 13 -2.71 12.11 -18.37
CA GLU A 13 -3.07 10.71 -18.57
C GLU A 13 -2.73 9.86 -17.35
N LYS A 14 -1.55 10.06 -16.79
CA LYS A 14 -1.14 9.36 -15.56
C LYS A 14 -2.06 9.70 -14.39
N SER A 15 -2.48 10.95 -14.31
CA SER A 15 -3.39 11.38 -13.24
C SER A 15 -4.73 10.68 -13.32
N LYS A 16 -5.26 10.51 -14.53
CA LYS A 16 -6.53 9.79 -14.72
C LYS A 16 -6.41 8.34 -14.30
N ASP A 17 -5.33 7.67 -14.72
CA ASP A 17 -5.08 6.27 -14.34
C ASP A 17 -4.94 6.12 -12.83
N ILE A 18 -4.22 7.04 -12.20
CA ILE A 18 -4.04 7.05 -10.75
C ILE A 18 -5.38 7.27 -10.06
N GLN A 19 -6.19 8.21 -10.54
CA GLN A 19 -7.51 8.49 -9.97
C GLN A 19 -8.41 7.27 -10.04
N GLU A 20 -8.43 6.57 -11.17
CA GLU A 20 -9.23 5.37 -11.31
C GLU A 20 -8.82 4.29 -10.33
N ARG A 21 -7.51 4.08 -10.17
CA ARG A 21 -6.99 3.10 -9.21
C ARG A 21 -7.33 3.49 -7.78
N VAL A 22 -7.22 4.76 -7.45
CA VAL A 22 -7.55 5.26 -6.10
C VAL A 22 -9.03 5.05 -5.81
N ILE A 23 -9.90 5.35 -6.77
CA ILE A 23 -11.34 5.16 -6.62
C ILE A 23 -11.65 3.69 -6.37
N LYS A 24 -11.08 2.79 -7.17
CA LYS A 24 -11.28 1.35 -6.99
C LYS A 24 -10.79 0.87 -5.63
N ALA A 25 -9.62 1.34 -5.22
CA ALA A 25 -9.05 0.97 -3.93
C ALA A 25 -9.95 1.44 -2.77
N ARG A 26 -10.49 2.64 -2.87
CA ARG A 26 -11.41 3.17 -1.85
C ARG A 26 -12.70 2.37 -1.79
N GLU A 27 -13.23 1.94 -2.94
CA GLU A 27 -14.41 1.09 -2.98
C GLU A 27 -14.16 -0.25 -2.32
N ILE A 28 -13.00 -0.85 -2.58
CA ILE A 28 -12.58 -2.10 -1.95
C ILE A 28 -12.51 -1.94 -0.44
N GLN A 29 -11.93 -0.84 0.04
CA GLN A 29 -11.82 -0.58 1.47
C GLN A 29 -13.20 -0.33 2.09
N LYS A 30 -14.06 0.39 1.40
CA LYS A 30 -15.42 0.63 1.86
C LYS A 30 -16.19 -0.67 2.02
N GLN A 31 -16.06 -1.58 1.09
CA GLN A 31 -16.69 -2.90 1.18
C GLN A 31 -16.06 -3.75 2.29
N ARG A 32 -14.73 -3.67 2.42
CA ARG A 32 -13.99 -4.43 3.44
C ARG A 32 -14.47 -4.08 4.85
N PHE A 33 -14.64 -2.81 5.13
CA PHE A 33 -14.98 -2.33 6.47
C PHE A 33 -16.47 -1.99 6.61
N ASN A 34 -17.22 -2.05 5.52
CA ASN A 34 -18.63 -1.65 5.46
C ASN A 34 -18.84 -0.24 6.06
N SER A 35 -17.91 0.66 5.77
CA SER A 35 -17.91 2.03 6.28
C SER A 35 -16.91 2.86 5.48
N ASN A 36 -16.75 4.12 5.87
CA ASN A 36 -15.73 5.01 5.26
C ASN A 36 -14.35 4.87 5.88
N THR A 37 -14.15 3.84 6.70
CA THR A 37 -12.85 3.54 7.32
C THR A 37 -11.82 3.22 6.24
N LEU A 38 -10.61 3.75 6.41
CA LEU A 38 -9.49 3.49 5.51
C LEU A 38 -8.52 2.49 6.14
N ASN A 39 -7.66 1.91 5.31
CA ASN A 39 -6.67 0.95 5.79
C ASN A 39 -5.80 1.53 6.91
N ARG A 40 -5.44 2.81 6.81
CA ARG A 40 -4.61 3.48 7.83
C ARG A 40 -5.27 3.52 9.20
N ASP A 41 -6.60 3.39 9.25
CA ASP A 41 -7.38 3.47 10.47
C ASP A 41 -7.65 2.10 11.10
N MET A 42 -7.08 1.04 10.54
CA MET A 42 -7.26 -0.30 11.08
C MET A 42 -6.70 -0.43 12.49
N ASN A 43 -7.48 -1.06 13.37
CA ASN A 43 -6.98 -1.46 14.68
C ASN A 43 -6.20 -2.77 14.54
N LYS A 44 -5.62 -3.24 15.64
CA LYS A 44 -4.77 -4.45 15.62
C LYS A 44 -5.55 -5.68 15.15
N LYS A 45 -6.80 -5.81 15.56
CA LYS A 45 -7.65 -6.94 15.16
C LYS A 45 -7.90 -6.95 13.66
N GLN A 46 -8.22 -5.77 13.11
CA GLN A 46 -8.45 -5.62 11.67
C GLN A 46 -7.16 -5.83 10.89
N LEU A 47 -6.06 -5.32 11.41
CA LEU A 47 -4.74 -5.51 10.80
C LEU A 47 -4.42 -7.00 10.66
N ASN A 48 -4.63 -7.77 11.72
CA ASN A 48 -4.37 -9.20 11.71
C ASN A 48 -5.29 -9.95 10.74
N LYS A 49 -6.50 -9.46 10.56
CA LYS A 49 -7.48 -10.08 9.66
C LYS A 49 -7.21 -9.78 8.20
N TYR A 50 -6.91 -8.53 7.87
CA TYR A 50 -6.86 -8.06 6.47
C TYR A 50 -5.46 -7.91 5.91
N CYS A 51 -4.45 -7.91 6.76
CA CYS A 51 -3.06 -7.73 6.33
C CYS A 51 -2.24 -9.00 6.51
N LYS A 52 -2.85 -10.15 6.23
CA LYS A 52 -2.14 -11.42 6.27
C LYS A 52 -1.14 -11.48 5.12
N ILE A 53 0.04 -11.96 5.42
CA ILE A 53 1.11 -12.09 4.45
C ILE A 53 1.58 -13.56 4.41
N ASP A 54 2.07 -13.99 3.26
CA ASP A 54 2.56 -15.35 3.10
C ASP A 54 3.89 -15.54 3.83
N LYS A 55 4.38 -16.78 3.84
CA LYS A 55 5.60 -17.12 4.56
C LYS A 55 6.81 -16.37 4.01
N GLU A 56 6.92 -16.25 2.70
CA GLU A 56 8.01 -15.52 2.05
C GLU A 56 8.01 -14.04 2.48
N SER A 57 6.83 -13.42 2.48
CA SER A 57 6.68 -12.03 2.92
C SER A 57 6.98 -11.87 4.41
N GLN A 58 6.61 -12.85 5.23
CA GLN A 58 6.96 -12.84 6.65
C GLN A 58 8.47 -12.85 6.87
N GLU A 59 9.20 -13.64 6.09
CA GLU A 59 10.66 -13.68 6.17
C GLU A 59 11.27 -12.33 5.78
N ILE A 60 10.73 -11.69 4.73
CA ILE A 60 11.18 -10.36 4.32
C ILE A 60 10.97 -9.35 5.46
N MET A 61 9.81 -9.41 6.13
CA MET A 61 9.52 -8.51 7.23
C MET A 61 10.42 -8.75 8.44
N LYS A 62 10.70 -10.01 8.75
CA LYS A 62 11.64 -10.34 9.84
C LYS A 62 13.02 -9.78 9.57
N ALA A 63 13.50 -9.94 8.35
CA ALA A 63 14.80 -9.39 7.95
C ALA A 63 14.80 -7.87 8.03
N ALA A 64 13.71 -7.22 7.61
CA ALA A 64 13.57 -5.77 7.68
C ALA A 64 13.57 -5.27 9.12
N ILE A 65 12.87 -5.95 10.01
CA ILE A 65 12.84 -5.60 11.42
C ILE A 65 14.26 -5.63 12.01
N ASP A 66 15.00 -6.70 11.73
CA ASP A 66 16.35 -6.87 12.24
C ASP A 66 17.33 -5.86 11.65
N ASN A 67 17.31 -5.71 10.31
CA ASN A 67 18.29 -4.87 9.63
C ASN A 67 18.00 -3.38 9.74
N LEU A 68 16.72 -3.01 9.79
CA LEU A 68 16.31 -1.60 9.84
C LEU A 68 15.89 -1.17 11.24
N LYS A 69 15.90 -2.09 12.19
CA LYS A 69 15.51 -1.83 13.59
C LYS A 69 14.14 -1.19 13.70
N LEU A 70 13.17 -1.80 13.02
CA LEU A 70 11.81 -1.29 13.00
C LEU A 70 11.10 -1.54 14.33
N SER A 71 10.36 -0.54 14.81
CA SER A 71 9.48 -0.69 15.96
C SER A 71 8.21 -1.45 15.54
N VAL A 72 7.46 -1.96 16.53
CA VAL A 72 6.17 -2.60 16.29
C VAL A 72 5.21 -1.64 15.58
N ARG A 73 5.22 -0.38 15.98
CA ARG A 73 4.39 0.66 15.36
C ARG A 73 4.72 0.85 13.90
N MET A 74 6.01 0.86 13.57
CA MET A 74 6.44 1.00 12.17
C MET A 74 6.09 -0.26 11.36
N PHE A 75 6.22 -1.43 11.96
CA PHE A 75 5.82 -2.69 11.34
C PHE A 75 4.34 -2.66 10.95
N ASP A 76 3.46 -2.26 11.88
CA ASP A 76 2.03 -2.15 11.62
C ASP A 76 1.73 -1.13 10.51
N LYS A 77 2.45 -0.01 10.52
CA LYS A 77 2.30 1.02 9.49
C LYS A 77 2.67 0.49 8.11
N ILE A 78 3.77 -0.27 8.03
CA ILE A 78 4.21 -0.86 6.77
C ILE A 78 3.16 -1.85 6.23
N LEU A 79 2.56 -2.65 7.10
CA LEU A 79 1.49 -3.57 6.70
C LEU A 79 0.27 -2.83 6.14
N LYS A 80 -0.12 -1.73 6.77
CA LYS A 80 -1.23 -0.90 6.30
C LYS A 80 -0.94 -0.30 4.93
N ILE A 81 0.27 0.19 4.73
CA ILE A 81 0.71 0.73 3.44
C ILE A 81 0.70 -0.37 2.39
N SER A 82 1.22 -1.55 2.72
CA SER A 82 1.24 -2.70 1.81
C SER A 82 -0.17 -3.11 1.40
N ARG A 83 -1.12 -3.09 2.33
CA ARG A 83 -2.52 -3.40 2.02
C ARG A 83 -3.09 -2.39 1.03
N THR A 84 -2.79 -1.12 1.22
CA THR A 84 -3.23 -0.06 0.32
C THR A 84 -2.61 -0.22 -1.06
N ILE A 85 -1.33 -0.54 -1.14
CA ILE A 85 -0.64 -0.77 -2.42
C ILE A 85 -1.27 -1.97 -3.15
N ALA A 86 -1.57 -3.05 -2.42
CA ALA A 86 -2.23 -4.21 -3.00
C ALA A 86 -3.63 -3.87 -3.50
N ASP A 87 -4.37 -3.04 -2.78
CA ASP A 87 -5.68 -2.57 -3.21
C ASP A 87 -5.58 -1.76 -4.50
N LEU A 88 -4.58 -0.88 -4.59
CA LEU A 88 -4.34 -0.08 -5.79
C LEU A 88 -3.95 -0.96 -6.98
N ASP A 89 -3.29 -2.08 -6.71
CA ASP A 89 -2.88 -3.05 -7.72
C ASP A 89 -3.99 -4.06 -8.05
N GLY A 90 -5.16 -3.92 -7.41
CA GLY A 90 -6.29 -4.81 -7.61
C GLY A 90 -6.08 -6.21 -7.10
N GLN A 91 -5.15 -6.41 -6.17
CA GLN A 91 -4.81 -7.72 -5.64
C GLN A 91 -5.54 -7.98 -4.33
N GLU A 92 -6.12 -9.18 -4.23
CA GLU A 92 -6.80 -9.61 -3.01
C GLU A 92 -5.82 -9.84 -1.87
N ASN A 93 -4.65 -10.34 -2.19
CA ASN A 93 -3.62 -10.69 -1.19
C ASN A 93 -2.43 -9.75 -1.29
N ILE A 94 -1.81 -9.47 -0.15
CA ILE A 94 -0.56 -8.71 -0.11
C ILE A 94 0.56 -9.63 -0.59
N LYS A 95 1.27 -9.21 -1.62
CA LYS A 95 2.42 -9.95 -2.16
C LYS A 95 3.71 -9.29 -1.70
N LYS A 96 4.83 -10.00 -1.87
CA LYS A 96 6.15 -9.48 -1.48
C LYS A 96 6.48 -8.17 -2.18
N GLU A 97 6.03 -8.00 -3.42
CA GLU A 97 6.27 -6.76 -4.17
C GLU A 97 5.64 -5.55 -3.47
N HIS A 98 4.45 -5.74 -2.91
CA HIS A 98 3.76 -4.68 -2.19
C HIS A 98 4.50 -4.31 -0.91
N LEU A 99 5.02 -5.32 -0.21
CA LEU A 99 5.82 -5.09 1.00
C LEU A 99 7.12 -4.35 0.69
N LEU A 100 7.81 -4.76 -0.36
CA LEU A 100 9.06 -4.12 -0.76
C LEU A 100 8.83 -2.67 -1.15
N GLU A 101 7.74 -2.38 -1.85
CA GLU A 101 7.38 -1.01 -2.19
C GLU A 101 7.08 -0.18 -0.94
N ALA A 102 6.34 -0.75 0.00
CA ALA A 102 6.05 -0.07 1.26
C ALA A 102 7.32 0.24 2.05
N LEU A 103 8.26 -0.69 2.08
CA LEU A 103 9.55 -0.48 2.74
C LEU A 103 10.37 0.63 2.07
N ASN A 104 10.28 0.74 0.74
CA ASN A 104 10.93 1.82 0.01
C ASN A 104 10.32 3.19 0.34
N TYR A 105 9.01 3.25 0.51
CA TYR A 105 8.35 4.50 0.95
C TYR A 105 8.89 4.97 2.29
N ARG A 106 9.11 4.04 3.21
CA ARG A 106 9.66 4.35 4.51
C ARG A 106 11.02 5.05 4.41
N LYS A 107 11.86 4.61 3.47
CA LYS A 107 13.21 5.17 3.32
C LYS A 107 13.20 6.63 2.86
N LYS A 108 12.16 7.05 2.20
CA LYS A 108 12.05 8.43 1.67
C LYS A 108 11.50 9.42 2.69
N GLN A 109 11.07 8.92 3.82
CA GLN A 109 10.59 9.73 4.92
C GLN A 109 11.63 9.76 6.04
#